data_396fed94fda80e2e7ce90c4cae7147cf
#
_entry.id   396fed94fda80e2e7ce90c4cae7147cf
#
_cell.length_a   1.000
_cell.length_b   1.000
_cell.length_c   1.000
_cell.angle_alpha   90.00
_cell.angle_beta   90.00
_cell.angle_gamma   90.00
#
_symmetry.space_group_name_H-M   'P 1'
#
loop_
_entity.id
_entity.type
_entity.pdbx_description
1 polymer ?
#
loop_
_entity_poly.entity_id
_entity_poly.type
_entity_poly.pdbx_seq_one_letter_code
_entity_poly.pdbx_strand_id
1 'polypeptide(L)'
;MIIRFIIILILTFGVTMIGGPIFINSDSVYGVNSKSTVKGGLVGIQNDQNGSPTWIIHGIYRMDKMKSTSPMFNATFYMMKLNGSATHTHTISNFKLIGSPITSNNSTKFNGTATLTMKNGPVTDVPISIRLMNGHAISIWLDPLKTDKHFGNTPIYGSQHLNCVEKPQYCK
;
A
#
# COMPACT_ATOMS: atom_id res chain seq x y z
N MET A 1 89.70 -2.05 30.14
CA MET A 1 89.43 -1.67 28.75
C MET A 1 88.08 -2.22 28.39
N ILE A 2 87.02 -1.39 28.51
CA ILE A 2 85.60 -1.81 28.42
C ILE A 2 85.04 -1.15 27.18
N ILE A 3 84.73 -1.97 26.20
CA ILE A 3 84.11 -1.55 24.95
C ILE A 3 82.64 -1.45 25.21
N ARG A 4 82.10 -0.23 25.15
CA ARG A 4 80.65 0.02 25.23
C ARG A 4 80.05 -0.14 23.87
N PHE A 5 79.21 -1.16 23.70
CA PHE A 5 78.31 -1.30 22.56
C PHE A 5 77.09 -0.41 22.77
N ILE A 6 76.92 0.61 21.93
CA ILE A 6 75.77 1.42 21.87
C ILE A 6 74.81 0.70 20.90
N ILE A 7 73.73 0.11 21.42
CA ILE A 7 72.67 -0.43 20.61
C ILE A 7 71.73 0.72 20.32
N ILE A 8 71.75 1.18 19.06
CA ILE A 8 70.74 2.13 18.57
C ILE A 8 69.47 1.34 18.23
N LEU A 9 68.53 1.46 19.09
CA LEU A 9 67.21 0.90 18.86
C LEU A 9 66.42 1.84 17.92
N ILE A 10 66.39 1.52 16.63
CA ILE A 10 65.57 2.23 15.66
C ILE A 10 64.16 1.74 15.85
N LEU A 11 63.32 2.51 16.55
CA LEU A 11 61.87 2.33 16.62
C LEU A 11 61.27 2.79 15.30
N THR A 12 61.12 1.87 14.38
CA THR A 12 60.26 2.10 13.20
C THR A 12 58.83 2.04 13.65
N PHE A 13 58.21 3.20 13.83
CA PHE A 13 56.76 3.33 13.94
C PHE A 13 56.17 2.95 12.61
N GLY A 14 55.80 1.68 12.47
CA GLY A 14 54.94 1.21 11.40
C GLY A 14 53.53 1.77 11.62
N VAL A 15 53.22 2.87 10.93
CA VAL A 15 51.82 3.32 10.80
C VAL A 15 51.11 2.31 9.90
N THR A 16 50.53 1.30 10.50
CA THR A 16 49.57 0.45 9.83
C THR A 16 48.32 1.28 9.58
N MET A 17 48.23 1.86 8.41
CA MET A 17 46.98 2.36 7.86
C MET A 17 46.05 1.16 7.76
N ILE A 18 45.25 0.90 8.80
CA ILE A 18 44.09 0.03 8.74
C ILE A 18 43.08 0.79 7.90
N GLY A 19 43.29 0.78 6.58
CA GLY A 19 42.26 1.14 5.61
C GLY A 19 41.22 0.04 5.60
N GLY A 20 40.42 -0.08 6.69
CA GLY A 20 39.19 -0.79 6.62
C GLY A 20 38.31 -0.09 5.58
N PRO A 21 37.56 -0.84 4.72
CA PRO A 21 36.60 -0.22 3.86
C PRO A 21 35.63 0.55 4.76
N ILE A 22 35.70 1.87 4.67
CA ILE A 22 34.61 2.71 5.20
C ILE A 22 33.46 2.34 4.31
N PHE A 23 32.68 1.37 4.76
CA PHE A 23 31.30 1.25 4.31
C PHE A 23 30.64 2.54 4.78
N ILE A 24 30.76 3.57 3.96
CA ILE A 24 29.81 4.65 3.98
C ILE A 24 28.52 3.92 3.63
N ASN A 25 27.79 3.50 4.66
CA ASN A 25 26.35 3.34 4.52
C ASN A 25 25.90 4.70 4.02
N SER A 26 25.87 4.83 2.71
CA SER A 26 25.00 5.76 2.06
C SER A 26 23.57 5.21 2.30
N ASP A 27 23.16 5.12 3.56
CA ASP A 27 21.79 5.39 3.91
C ASP A 27 21.57 6.75 3.29
N SER A 28 21.23 6.66 2.00
CA SER A 28 20.78 7.78 1.24
C SER A 28 19.79 8.47 2.15
N VAL A 29 20.21 9.62 2.66
CA VAL A 29 19.32 10.68 3.09
C VAL A 29 18.60 11.13 1.82
N TYR A 30 17.90 10.19 1.18
CA TYR A 30 16.71 10.52 0.46
C TYR A 30 15.79 11.03 1.55
N GLY A 31 15.77 12.31 1.72
CA GLY A 31 14.66 13.01 2.33
C GLY A 31 13.43 12.55 1.61
N VAL A 32 12.88 11.43 2.07
CA VAL A 32 11.69 10.81 1.55
C VAL A 32 10.50 11.63 2.01
N ASN A 33 10.34 12.78 1.39
CA ASN A 33 9.04 13.29 1.06
C ASN A 33 8.44 12.48 -0.11
N SER A 34 8.68 11.18 -0.20
CA SER A 34 7.98 10.34 -1.14
C SER A 34 6.57 10.19 -0.60
N LYS A 35 5.67 10.98 -1.17
CA LYS A 35 4.24 10.71 -1.17
C LYS A 35 4.09 9.25 -1.59
N SER A 36 3.99 8.33 -0.66
CA SER A 36 3.81 6.93 -1.01
C SER A 36 2.37 6.76 -1.49
N THR A 37 2.16 7.09 -2.76
CA THR A 37 0.88 6.87 -3.43
C THR A 37 0.84 5.42 -3.89
N VAL A 38 -0.20 4.71 -3.50
CA VAL A 38 -0.56 3.39 -4.01
C VAL A 38 -1.75 3.57 -4.94
N LYS A 39 -1.67 3.02 -6.14
CA LYS A 39 -2.75 3.04 -7.14
C LYS A 39 -2.82 1.70 -7.86
N GLY A 40 -3.98 1.39 -8.43
CA GLY A 40 -4.12 0.14 -9.19
C GLY A 40 -5.52 -0.07 -9.72
N GLY A 41 -5.73 -1.25 -10.27
CA GLY A 41 -7.01 -1.70 -10.78
C GLY A 41 -7.81 -2.45 -9.73
N LEU A 42 -9.12 -2.34 -9.83
CA LEU A 42 -10.10 -3.13 -9.09
C LEU A 42 -10.76 -4.11 -10.05
N VAL A 43 -10.97 -5.33 -9.61
CA VAL A 43 -11.71 -6.35 -10.34
C VAL A 43 -12.38 -7.29 -9.34
N GLY A 44 -13.60 -7.67 -9.60
CA GLY A 44 -14.32 -8.59 -8.76
C GLY A 44 -15.57 -9.11 -9.42
N ILE A 45 -16.06 -10.22 -8.90
CA ILE A 45 -17.37 -10.76 -9.20
C ILE A 45 -18.14 -10.75 -7.89
N GLN A 46 -19.33 -10.20 -7.93
CA GLN A 46 -20.24 -10.24 -6.82
C GLN A 46 -21.23 -11.38 -7.03
N ASN A 47 -21.43 -12.17 -5.99
CA ASN A 47 -22.35 -13.27 -5.98
C ASN A 47 -23.63 -12.91 -5.21
N ASP A 48 -24.74 -13.56 -5.55
CA ASP A 48 -25.97 -13.54 -4.77
C ASP A 48 -25.84 -14.38 -3.48
N GLN A 49 -26.95 -14.51 -2.76
CA GLN A 49 -26.98 -15.29 -1.51
C GLN A 49 -26.75 -16.79 -1.71
N ASN A 50 -26.95 -17.29 -2.94
CA ASN A 50 -26.77 -18.69 -3.31
C ASN A 50 -25.35 -18.96 -3.85
N GLY A 51 -24.49 -17.95 -3.90
CA GLY A 51 -23.15 -18.04 -4.44
C GLY A 51 -23.08 -17.91 -5.96
N SER A 52 -24.19 -17.64 -6.65
CA SER A 52 -24.22 -17.45 -8.09
C SER A 52 -23.70 -16.06 -8.47
N PRO A 53 -22.81 -15.95 -9.45
CA PRO A 53 -22.28 -14.66 -9.89
C PRO A 53 -23.38 -13.79 -10.51
N THR A 54 -23.45 -12.53 -10.10
CA THR A 54 -24.50 -11.60 -10.53
C THR A 54 -23.95 -10.35 -11.18
N TRP A 55 -22.85 -9.81 -10.65
CA TRP A 55 -22.27 -8.57 -11.13
C TRP A 55 -20.76 -8.70 -11.35
N ILE A 56 -20.28 -8.05 -12.38
CA ILE A 56 -18.87 -7.79 -12.60
C ILE A 56 -18.57 -6.39 -12.05
N ILE A 57 -17.49 -6.28 -11.27
CA ILE A 57 -16.97 -5.02 -10.76
C ILE A 57 -15.60 -4.81 -11.39
N HIS A 58 -15.35 -3.63 -11.96
CA HIS A 58 -14.03 -3.23 -12.43
C HIS A 58 -13.82 -1.73 -12.23
N GLY A 59 -12.59 -1.31 -11.97
CA GLY A 59 -12.32 0.09 -11.72
C GLY A 59 -10.88 0.37 -11.35
N ILE A 60 -10.68 1.56 -10.79
CA ILE A 60 -9.37 2.03 -10.34
C ILE A 60 -9.47 2.59 -8.93
N TYR A 61 -8.35 2.58 -8.23
CA TYR A 61 -8.21 3.23 -6.94
C TYR A 61 -6.90 3.99 -6.81
N ARG A 62 -6.89 4.92 -5.88
CA ARG A 62 -5.70 5.66 -5.43
C ARG A 62 -5.75 5.81 -3.92
N MET A 63 -4.63 5.55 -3.28
CA MET A 63 -4.43 5.77 -1.85
C MET A 63 -3.13 6.53 -1.63
N ASP A 64 -3.21 7.71 -1.04
CA ASP A 64 -2.07 8.52 -0.63
C ASP A 64 -1.80 8.30 0.87
N LYS A 65 -0.69 7.64 1.18
CA LYS A 65 -0.25 7.34 2.55
C LYS A 65 0.57 8.48 3.19
N MET A 66 0.39 9.71 2.75
CA MET A 66 1.29 10.84 3.04
C MET A 66 1.57 11.09 4.51
N LYS A 67 0.66 10.70 5.38
CA LYS A 67 0.87 10.63 6.84
C LYS A 67 0.10 9.40 7.30
N SER A 68 0.70 8.52 8.06
CA SER A 68 0.03 7.34 8.62
C SER A 68 -1.23 7.69 9.42
N THR A 69 -1.36 8.94 9.83
CA THR A 69 -2.48 9.48 10.62
C THR A 69 -3.65 10.01 9.78
N SER A 70 -3.48 10.21 8.46
CA SER A 70 -4.54 10.75 7.59
C SER A 70 -4.35 10.30 6.14
N PRO A 71 -4.43 9.00 5.84
CA PRO A 71 -4.37 8.54 4.46
C PRO A 71 -5.61 9.02 3.71
N MET A 72 -5.42 9.46 2.45
CA MET A 72 -6.53 9.72 1.55
C MET A 72 -6.77 8.50 0.66
N PHE A 73 -8.00 8.08 0.55
CA PHE A 73 -8.40 6.98 -0.33
C PHE A 73 -9.56 7.39 -1.22
N ASN A 74 -9.43 7.11 -2.51
CA ASN A 74 -10.47 7.29 -3.51
C ASN A 74 -10.50 6.08 -4.43
N ALA A 75 -11.70 5.69 -4.85
CA ALA A 75 -11.89 4.67 -5.86
C ALA A 75 -13.07 5.01 -6.76
N THR A 76 -12.97 4.62 -8.02
CA THR A 76 -14.07 4.68 -8.98
C THR A 76 -14.18 3.31 -9.62
N PHE A 77 -15.37 2.74 -9.63
CA PHE A 77 -15.61 1.44 -10.22
C PHE A 77 -16.98 1.34 -10.87
N TYR A 78 -17.04 0.49 -11.86
CA TYR A 78 -18.22 0.17 -12.64
C TYR A 78 -18.78 -1.16 -12.19
N MET A 79 -20.09 -1.26 -12.14
CA MET A 79 -20.82 -2.51 -11.97
C MET A 79 -21.64 -2.79 -13.20
N MET A 80 -21.63 -4.04 -13.62
CA MET A 80 -22.34 -4.51 -14.79
C MET A 80 -22.86 -5.92 -14.54
N LYS A 81 -24.10 -6.23 -14.93
CA LYS A 81 -24.59 -7.60 -14.91
C LYS A 81 -23.80 -8.48 -15.89
N LEU A 82 -23.75 -9.79 -15.63
CA LEU A 82 -23.02 -10.74 -16.50
C LEU A 82 -23.46 -10.70 -17.97
N ASN A 83 -24.70 -10.34 -18.24
CA ASN A 83 -25.22 -10.17 -19.63
C ASN A 83 -24.90 -8.81 -20.26
N GLY A 84 -24.06 -7.99 -19.60
CA GLY A 84 -23.68 -6.64 -20.07
C GLY A 84 -24.69 -5.54 -19.77
N SER A 85 -25.85 -5.85 -19.16
CA SER A 85 -26.86 -4.86 -18.84
C SER A 85 -26.65 -4.16 -17.49
N ALA A 86 -27.45 -3.14 -17.21
CA ALA A 86 -27.52 -2.40 -15.95
C ALA A 86 -26.17 -1.82 -15.50
N THR A 87 -25.36 -1.33 -16.45
CA THR A 87 -24.07 -0.69 -16.17
C THR A 87 -24.26 0.61 -15.41
N HIS A 88 -23.54 0.78 -14.31
CA HIS A 88 -23.53 2.00 -13.52
C HIS A 88 -22.19 2.17 -12.79
N THR A 89 -21.97 3.37 -12.28
CA THR A 89 -20.67 3.76 -11.67
C THR A 89 -20.86 4.13 -10.21
N HIS A 90 -19.88 3.76 -9.40
CA HIS A 90 -19.76 4.16 -8.00
C HIS A 90 -18.42 4.82 -7.74
N THR A 91 -18.41 5.76 -6.80
CA THR A 91 -17.17 6.35 -6.27
C THR A 91 -17.12 6.19 -4.76
N ILE A 92 -15.93 5.92 -4.25
CA ILE A 92 -15.59 6.01 -2.83
C ILE A 92 -14.73 7.24 -2.66
N SER A 93 -15.11 8.12 -1.74
CA SER A 93 -14.41 9.38 -1.46
C SER A 93 -14.48 9.71 0.03
N ASN A 94 -13.80 10.77 0.45
CA ASN A 94 -13.84 11.29 1.82
C ASN A 94 -13.52 10.21 2.88
N PHE A 95 -12.52 9.36 2.59
CA PHE A 95 -12.08 8.37 3.55
C PHE A 95 -11.55 9.05 4.82
N LYS A 96 -12.07 8.63 5.97
CA LYS A 96 -11.65 9.05 7.30
C LYS A 96 -11.17 7.83 8.07
N LEU A 97 -9.88 7.78 8.40
CA LEU A 97 -9.31 6.71 9.21
C LEU A 97 -9.89 6.72 10.63
N ILE A 98 -10.21 5.56 11.17
CA ILE A 98 -10.59 5.34 12.57
C ILE A 98 -9.50 4.50 13.24
N GLY A 99 -8.89 5.06 14.27
CA GLY A 99 -7.75 4.44 14.96
C GLY A 99 -6.47 4.47 14.15
N SER A 100 -5.52 3.62 14.51
CA SER A 100 -4.26 3.47 13.79
C SER A 100 -4.31 2.34 12.76
N PRO A 101 -3.54 2.40 11.67
CA PRO A 101 -3.39 1.26 10.78
C PRO A 101 -2.85 0.03 11.51
N ILE A 102 -3.40 -1.13 11.19
CA ILE A 102 -3.00 -2.41 11.78
C ILE A 102 -2.08 -3.12 10.78
N THR A 103 -0.81 -3.26 11.14
CA THR A 103 0.17 -3.97 10.31
C THR A 103 0.40 -5.36 10.88
N SER A 104 0.34 -6.37 10.03
CA SER A 104 0.70 -7.75 10.33
C SER A 104 1.52 -8.32 9.18
N ASN A 105 2.47 -9.18 9.46
CA ASN A 105 3.52 -9.78 8.61
C ASN A 105 3.62 -9.22 7.16
N ASN A 106 2.56 -9.33 6.38
CA ASN A 106 2.56 -8.99 4.95
C ASN A 106 1.36 -8.12 4.55
N SER A 107 0.67 -7.50 5.48
CA SER A 107 -0.47 -6.65 5.15
C SER A 107 -0.62 -5.47 6.12
N THR A 108 -1.17 -4.38 5.59
CA THR A 108 -1.60 -3.23 6.40
C THR A 108 -3.07 -2.98 6.18
N LYS A 109 -3.84 -2.96 7.26
CA LYS A 109 -5.28 -2.74 7.27
C LYS A 109 -5.60 -1.33 7.79
N PHE A 110 -6.45 -0.62 7.08
CA PHE A 110 -6.96 0.69 7.42
C PHE A 110 -8.48 0.57 7.60
N ASN A 111 -8.97 0.81 8.82
CA ASN A 111 -10.41 0.87 9.09
C ASN A 111 -10.85 2.32 9.14
N GLY A 112 -12.04 2.60 8.64
CA GLY A 112 -12.54 3.97 8.62
C GLY A 112 -13.96 4.07 8.14
N THR A 113 -14.35 5.29 7.78
CA THR A 113 -15.60 5.58 7.08
C THR A 113 -15.30 6.30 5.77
N ALA A 114 -16.24 6.22 4.84
CA ALA A 114 -16.15 6.90 3.55
C ALA A 114 -17.52 7.34 3.06
N THR A 115 -17.51 8.20 2.05
CA THR A 115 -18.71 8.55 1.26
C THR A 115 -18.75 7.69 0.01
N LEU A 116 -19.91 7.13 -0.28
CA LEU A 116 -20.15 6.25 -1.41
C LEU A 116 -21.30 6.78 -2.26
N THR A 117 -21.12 6.85 -3.58
CA THR A 117 -22.23 7.20 -4.47
C THR A 117 -23.17 6.01 -4.62
N MET A 118 -24.45 6.25 -4.45
CA MET A 118 -25.53 5.27 -4.62
C MET A 118 -26.61 5.84 -5.54
N LYS A 119 -27.55 5.00 -6.01
CA LYS A 119 -28.62 5.40 -6.93
C LYS A 119 -29.45 6.58 -6.40
N ASN A 120 -29.73 6.60 -5.10
CA ASN A 120 -30.58 7.62 -4.45
C ASN A 120 -29.76 8.79 -3.86
N GLY A 121 -28.52 8.95 -4.30
CA GLY A 121 -27.60 9.96 -3.79
C GLY A 121 -26.46 9.36 -2.97
N PRO A 122 -25.51 10.18 -2.53
CA PRO A 122 -24.35 9.70 -1.76
C PRO A 122 -24.76 9.27 -0.35
N VAL A 123 -24.21 8.15 0.10
CA VAL A 123 -24.29 7.67 1.49
C VAL A 123 -22.98 8.01 2.18
N THR A 124 -23.06 8.74 3.29
CA THR A 124 -21.91 9.14 4.09
C THR A 124 -21.66 8.19 5.25
N ASP A 125 -20.46 8.25 5.80
CA ASP A 125 -20.05 7.49 6.99
C ASP A 125 -20.27 5.97 6.85
N VAL A 126 -20.10 5.46 5.62
CA VAL A 126 -20.11 4.03 5.33
C VAL A 126 -18.86 3.40 5.94
N PRO A 127 -18.97 2.44 6.88
CA PRO A 127 -17.82 1.73 7.39
C PRO A 127 -17.08 0.99 6.27
N ILE A 128 -15.78 1.18 6.22
CA ILE A 128 -14.91 0.63 5.18
C ILE A 128 -13.65 0.06 5.80
N SER A 129 -13.18 -1.06 5.28
CA SER A 129 -11.89 -1.64 5.62
C SER A 129 -11.07 -1.84 4.35
N ILE A 130 -9.90 -1.20 4.29
CA ILE A 130 -8.96 -1.29 3.18
C ILE A 130 -7.76 -2.08 3.66
N ARG A 131 -7.40 -3.17 2.98
CA ARG A 131 -6.20 -3.95 3.29
C ARG A 131 -5.28 -3.96 2.07
N LEU A 132 -4.04 -3.51 2.29
CA LEU A 132 -2.95 -3.64 1.33
C LEU A 132 -2.16 -4.91 1.68
N MET A 133 -1.95 -5.79 0.71
CA MET A 133 -1.34 -7.12 0.90
C MET A 133 -0.07 -7.22 0.05
N ASN A 134 1.06 -7.52 0.70
CA ASN A 134 2.38 -7.78 0.08
C ASN A 134 2.85 -6.74 -0.96
N GLY A 135 2.29 -5.53 -0.95
CA GLY A 135 2.58 -4.54 -1.98
C GLY A 135 2.05 -4.89 -3.39
N HIS A 136 1.22 -5.92 -3.53
CA HIS A 136 0.72 -6.40 -4.81
C HIS A 136 -0.80 -6.36 -4.94
N ALA A 137 -1.52 -6.53 -3.85
CA ALA A 137 -2.96 -6.61 -3.87
C ALA A 137 -3.62 -5.66 -2.87
N ILE A 138 -4.87 -5.34 -3.15
CA ILE A 138 -5.76 -4.60 -2.25
C ILE A 138 -7.06 -5.37 -2.08
N SER A 139 -7.66 -5.26 -0.90
CA SER A 139 -9.06 -5.61 -0.70
C SER A 139 -9.80 -4.44 -0.05
N ILE A 140 -11.02 -4.19 -0.48
CA ILE A 140 -11.90 -3.12 0.00
C ILE A 140 -13.19 -3.78 0.44
N TRP A 141 -13.45 -3.75 1.75
CA TRP A 141 -14.71 -4.20 2.31
C TRP A 141 -15.57 -2.99 2.66
N LEU A 142 -16.81 -3.02 2.26
CA LEU A 142 -17.85 -2.02 2.55
C LEU A 142 -18.91 -2.66 3.40
N ASP A 143 -19.43 -1.94 4.41
CA ASP A 143 -20.48 -2.46 5.28
C ASP A 143 -21.77 -2.74 4.47
N PRO A 144 -22.21 -4.00 4.38
CA PRO A 144 -23.41 -4.36 3.61
C PRO A 144 -24.69 -3.74 4.16
N LEU A 145 -24.75 -3.47 5.45
CA LEU A 145 -25.95 -2.86 6.07
C LEU A 145 -26.11 -1.40 5.67
N LYS A 146 -25.00 -0.68 5.50
CA LYS A 146 -25.01 0.72 5.08
C LYS A 146 -25.18 0.90 3.57
N THR A 147 -24.91 -0.13 2.80
CA THR A 147 -24.97 -0.12 1.33
C THR A 147 -26.12 -0.93 0.77
N ASP A 148 -27.10 -1.31 1.62
CA ASP A 148 -28.22 -2.16 1.24
C ASP A 148 -27.78 -3.43 0.49
N LYS A 149 -26.68 -4.02 0.94
CA LYS A 149 -26.02 -5.20 0.33
C LYS A 149 -25.67 -5.03 -1.16
N HIS A 150 -25.66 -3.80 -1.65
CA HIS A 150 -25.42 -3.51 -3.08
C HIS A 150 -24.09 -4.04 -3.59
N PHE A 151 -23.05 -4.08 -2.74
CA PHE A 151 -21.73 -4.60 -3.06
C PHE A 151 -21.49 -6.02 -2.53
N GLY A 152 -22.53 -6.70 -2.06
CA GLY A 152 -22.45 -8.02 -1.46
C GLY A 152 -21.78 -8.02 -0.08
N ASN A 153 -21.39 -9.23 0.36
CA ASN A 153 -20.77 -9.45 1.66
C ASN A 153 -19.26 -9.72 1.56
N THR A 154 -18.73 -9.79 0.35
CA THR A 154 -17.31 -10.08 0.08
C THR A 154 -16.54 -8.81 -0.27
N PRO A 155 -15.26 -8.71 0.06
CA PRO A 155 -14.45 -7.58 -0.36
C PRO A 155 -14.33 -7.47 -1.89
N ILE A 156 -14.20 -6.24 -2.38
CA ILE A 156 -13.77 -5.96 -3.74
C ILE A 156 -12.24 -6.07 -3.74
N TYR A 157 -11.69 -6.87 -4.65
CA TYR A 157 -10.26 -7.07 -4.77
C TYR A 157 -9.66 -6.24 -5.89
N GLY A 158 -8.36 -6.06 -5.85
CA GLY A 158 -7.63 -5.39 -6.90
C GLY A 158 -6.12 -5.64 -6.82
N SER A 159 -5.44 -5.20 -7.86
CA SER A 159 -3.98 -5.23 -7.93
C SER A 159 -3.39 -3.83 -7.75
N GLN A 160 -2.21 -3.76 -7.14
CA GLN A 160 -1.43 -2.53 -7.14
C GLN A 160 -0.70 -2.39 -8.48
N HIS A 161 -0.69 -1.19 -9.03
CA HIS A 161 0.18 -0.87 -10.14
C HIS A 161 1.62 -0.81 -9.64
N LEU A 162 2.45 -1.72 -10.13
CA LEU A 162 3.89 -1.71 -9.85
C LEU A 162 4.53 -0.60 -10.69
N ASN A 163 5.14 0.36 -10.02
CA ASN A 163 5.98 1.32 -10.73
C ASN A 163 7.32 0.66 -11.05
N CYS A 164 7.51 0.27 -12.30
CA CYS A 164 8.73 -0.40 -12.76
C CYS A 164 9.99 0.46 -12.63
N VAL A 165 9.84 1.77 -12.56
CA VAL A 165 10.97 2.69 -12.28
C VAL A 165 11.43 2.57 -10.83
N GLU A 166 10.50 2.41 -9.88
CA GLU A 166 10.82 2.27 -8.46
C GLU A 166 11.14 0.82 -8.04
N LYS A 167 10.60 -0.15 -8.77
CA LYS A 167 10.73 -1.58 -8.46
C LYS A 167 11.01 -2.41 -9.72
N PRO A 168 12.13 -2.19 -10.42
CA PRO A 168 12.44 -2.84 -11.69
C PRO A 168 12.55 -4.37 -11.59
N GLN A 169 12.85 -4.92 -10.41
CA GLN A 169 12.97 -6.37 -10.18
C GLN A 169 11.65 -7.13 -10.41
N TYR A 170 10.50 -6.47 -10.33
CA TYR A 170 9.18 -7.09 -10.54
C TYR A 170 8.65 -6.94 -11.97
N CYS A 171 9.41 -6.30 -12.86
CA CYS A 171 8.99 -5.99 -14.22
C CYS A 171 9.79 -6.73 -15.30
N LYS A 172 10.44 -7.83 -14.90
CA LYS A 172 11.19 -8.71 -15.82
C LYS A 172 10.30 -9.82 -16.37
#